data_77138c2ca886b5a4bdc2dafd7135966b
#
_entry.id   77138c2ca886b5a4bdc2dafd7135966b
#
_cell.length_a   1.000
_cell.length_b   1.000
_cell.length_c   1.000
_cell.angle_alpha   90.00
_cell.angle_beta   90.00
_cell.angle_gamma   90.00
#
_symmetry.space_group_name_H-M   'P 1'
#
loop_
_entity.id
_entity.type
_entity.pdbx_description
1 polymer ?
#
loop_
_entity_poly.entity_id
_entity_poly.type
_entity_poly.pdbx_seq_one_letter_code
_entity_poly.pdbx_strand_id
1 'polypeptide(L)'
;IGRRTGVAAVRHIIDGYDYAAARGWDEVARICLTHSFPVKDIEADIGKKDISAAQYAFIRDFLNGLDYDDYDKLIILCDALADASGFCILEKRFIDTTRRYGIYPFSIDRWNKTYQYKEYFEALIGNSIYTLLPHIEDCIYR
;
A
#
# COMPACT_ATOMS: atom_id res chain seq x y z
N ILE A 1 -12.44 -1.47 1.30
CA ILE A 1 -13.38 -1.42 2.44
C ILE A 1 -13.40 0.00 3.03
N GLY A 2 -12.28 0.54 3.48
CA GLY A 2 -12.19 1.84 4.17
C GLY A 2 -12.59 3.09 3.35
N ARG A 3 -12.79 2.97 2.05
CA ARG A 3 -13.24 4.06 1.17
C ARG A 3 -14.75 4.05 0.90
N ARG A 4 -15.53 3.22 1.59
CA ARG A 4 -16.99 3.13 1.37
C ARG A 4 -17.76 4.39 1.74
N THR A 5 -17.24 5.18 2.64
CA THR A 5 -17.90 6.40 3.18
C THR A 5 -17.52 7.69 2.45
N GLY A 6 -16.77 7.58 1.35
CA GLY A 6 -16.34 8.72 0.55
C GLY A 6 -14.83 8.84 0.39
N VAL A 7 -14.38 10.02 -0.02
CA VAL A 7 -12.95 10.30 -0.20
C VAL A 7 -12.29 10.45 1.18
N ALA A 8 -11.36 9.53 1.47
CA ALA A 8 -10.52 9.59 2.65
C ALA A 8 -9.05 9.45 2.24
N ALA A 9 -8.16 10.15 2.90
CA ALA A 9 -6.73 9.99 2.75
C ALA A 9 -6.24 8.88 3.72
N VAL A 10 -5.45 9.18 4.74
CA VAL A 10 -5.00 8.18 5.73
C VAL A 10 -6.17 7.53 6.48
N ARG A 11 -7.26 8.25 6.65
CA ARG A 11 -8.44 7.75 7.36
C ARG A 11 -9.00 6.43 6.81
N HIS A 12 -8.88 6.15 5.49
CA HIS A 12 -9.40 4.88 4.94
C HIS A 12 -8.75 3.64 5.57
N ILE A 13 -7.55 3.78 6.10
CA ILE A 13 -6.78 2.73 6.76
C ILE A 13 -7.49 2.32 8.05
N ILE A 14 -7.80 3.29 8.90
CA ILE A 14 -8.45 3.03 10.18
C ILE A 14 -9.94 2.69 10.02
N ASP A 15 -10.64 3.32 9.09
CA ASP A 15 -12.03 2.96 8.78
C ASP A 15 -12.13 1.52 8.27
N GLY A 16 -11.15 1.06 7.50
CA GLY A 16 -11.05 -0.33 7.04
C GLY A 16 -10.77 -1.29 8.19
N TYR A 17 -9.84 -0.95 9.07
CA TYR A 17 -9.52 -1.71 10.27
C TYR A 17 -10.76 -1.88 11.16
N ASP A 18 -11.41 -0.79 11.53
CA ASP A 18 -12.58 -0.81 12.41
C ASP A 18 -13.72 -1.65 11.83
N TYR A 19 -13.93 -1.54 10.51
CA TYR A 19 -14.95 -2.33 9.81
C TYR A 19 -14.65 -3.83 9.86
N ALA A 20 -13.43 -4.24 9.65
CA ALA A 20 -13.02 -5.65 9.64
C ALA A 20 -12.96 -6.21 11.07
N ALA A 21 -12.38 -5.48 12.01
CA ALA A 21 -12.27 -5.89 13.42
C ALA A 21 -13.64 -6.09 14.06
N ALA A 22 -14.61 -5.22 13.79
CA ALA A 22 -15.99 -5.36 14.26
C ALA A 22 -16.69 -6.64 13.75
N ARG A 23 -16.13 -7.33 12.79
CA ARG A 23 -16.63 -8.61 12.22
C ARG A 23 -15.79 -9.81 12.61
N GLY A 24 -14.76 -9.62 13.44
CA GLY A 24 -13.83 -10.67 13.81
C GLY A 24 -12.91 -11.11 12.65
N TRP A 25 -12.69 -10.23 11.66
CA TRP A 25 -11.80 -10.47 10.52
C TRP A 25 -10.41 -9.90 10.81
N ASP A 26 -9.72 -10.46 11.79
CA ASP A 26 -8.50 -9.88 12.35
C ASP A 26 -7.37 -9.75 11.31
N GLU A 27 -7.18 -10.77 10.47
CA GLU A 27 -6.19 -10.73 9.39
C GLU A 27 -6.51 -9.64 8.35
N VAL A 28 -7.78 -9.47 8.01
CA VAL A 28 -8.21 -8.40 7.09
C VAL A 28 -8.04 -7.03 7.74
N ALA A 29 -8.34 -6.92 9.04
CA ALA A 29 -8.13 -5.68 9.79
C ALA A 29 -6.64 -5.30 9.81
N ARG A 30 -5.76 -6.27 10.06
CA ARG A 30 -4.31 -6.09 9.98
C ARG A 30 -3.89 -5.54 8.61
N ILE A 31 -4.33 -6.17 7.52
CA ILE A 31 -4.02 -5.73 6.15
C ILE A 31 -4.54 -4.32 5.87
N CYS A 32 -5.70 -3.96 6.39
CA CYS A 32 -6.21 -2.59 6.28
C CYS A 32 -5.24 -1.55 6.89
N LEU A 33 -4.53 -1.89 7.96
CA LEU A 33 -3.54 -1.00 8.58
C LEU A 33 -2.20 -0.99 7.83
N THR A 34 -1.77 -2.11 7.24
CA THR A 34 -0.41 -2.26 6.71
C THR A 34 -0.27 -1.90 5.23
N HIS A 35 -1.32 -2.07 4.41
CA HIS A 35 -1.25 -2.03 2.95
C HIS A 35 -0.70 -0.73 2.35
N SER A 36 -0.83 0.39 3.04
CA SER A 36 -0.32 1.70 2.57
C SER A 36 1.11 2.00 3.01
N PHE A 37 1.74 1.13 3.81
CA PHE A 37 3.02 1.39 4.44
C PHE A 37 4.11 0.39 4.04
N PRO A 38 4.70 0.48 2.84
CA PRO A 38 5.90 -0.29 2.52
C PRO A 38 7.04 -0.03 3.53
N VAL A 39 7.19 1.22 3.97
CA VAL A 39 7.99 1.63 5.12
C VAL A 39 7.08 1.71 6.34
N LYS A 40 7.48 1.10 7.45
CA LYS A 40 6.69 1.02 8.71
C LYS A 40 6.74 2.35 9.49
N ASP A 41 6.37 3.43 8.83
CA ASP A 41 6.30 4.76 9.41
C ASP A 41 5.03 5.46 8.90
N ILE A 42 4.20 5.96 9.81
CA ILE A 42 2.96 6.66 9.44
C ILE A 42 3.24 7.93 8.60
N GLU A 43 4.41 8.55 8.77
CA GLU A 43 4.82 9.70 7.97
C GLU A 43 5.22 9.32 6.54
N ALA A 44 5.45 8.02 6.29
CA ALA A 44 5.73 7.53 4.94
C ALA A 44 4.49 7.51 4.03
N ASP A 45 3.27 7.67 4.54
CA ASP A 45 2.08 7.83 3.70
C ASP A 45 1.97 9.27 3.20
N ILE A 46 1.75 9.43 1.89
CA ILE A 46 1.62 10.73 1.20
C ILE A 46 0.26 11.38 1.41
N GLY A 47 -0.70 10.64 1.94
CA GLY A 47 -2.05 11.12 2.18
C GLY A 47 -2.10 12.19 3.28
N LYS A 48 -3.12 13.05 3.19
CA LYS A 48 -3.44 13.95 4.31
C LYS A 48 -3.73 13.13 5.55
N LYS A 49 -3.20 13.55 6.70
CA LYS A 49 -3.46 12.93 8.01
C LYS A 49 -4.85 13.36 8.53
N ASP A 50 -5.91 12.88 7.88
CA ASP A 50 -7.32 13.15 8.19
C ASP A 50 -7.87 12.25 9.31
N ILE A 51 -7.06 12.07 10.36
CA ILE A 51 -7.31 11.22 11.53
C ILE A 51 -7.07 11.99 12.83
N SER A 52 -7.64 11.50 13.93
CA SER A 52 -7.39 12.06 15.27
C SER A 52 -6.00 11.72 15.79
N ALA A 53 -5.54 12.45 16.81
CA ALA A 53 -4.26 12.15 17.47
C ALA A 53 -4.23 10.74 18.07
N ALA A 54 -5.36 10.25 18.59
CA ALA A 54 -5.47 8.89 19.12
C ALA A 54 -5.34 7.83 18.02
N GLN A 55 -5.99 8.04 16.87
CA GLN A 55 -5.87 7.17 15.70
C GLN A 55 -4.44 7.17 15.13
N TYR A 56 -3.82 8.34 15.07
CA TYR A 56 -2.42 8.46 14.67
C TYR A 56 -1.50 7.64 15.58
N ALA A 57 -1.64 7.79 16.90
CA ALA A 57 -0.83 7.04 17.87
C ALA A 57 -1.08 5.52 17.72
N PHE A 58 -2.32 5.10 17.56
CA PHE A 58 -2.69 3.70 17.37
C PHE A 58 -2.00 3.11 16.10
N ILE A 59 -2.09 3.78 14.95
CA ILE A 59 -1.46 3.29 13.70
C ILE A 59 0.06 3.22 13.87
N ARG A 60 0.68 4.27 14.42
CA ARG A 60 2.12 4.32 14.67
C ARG A 60 2.58 3.14 15.54
N ASP A 61 1.91 2.93 16.65
CA ASP A 61 2.29 1.89 17.62
C ASP A 61 2.05 0.49 17.05
N PHE A 62 0.99 0.31 16.27
CA PHE A 62 0.73 -0.92 15.54
C PHE A 62 1.83 -1.24 14.54
N LEU A 63 2.23 -0.29 13.69
CA LEU A 63 3.30 -0.46 12.71
C LEU A 63 4.64 -0.78 13.38
N ASN A 64 4.95 -0.13 14.50
CA ASN A 64 6.20 -0.33 15.24
C ASN A 64 6.27 -1.70 15.92
N GLY A 65 5.15 -2.23 16.37
CA GLY A 65 5.06 -3.51 17.08
C GLY A 65 4.94 -4.74 16.18
N LEU A 66 4.96 -4.58 14.86
CA LEU A 66 4.60 -5.61 13.91
C LEU A 66 5.76 -5.98 12.98
N ASP A 67 6.01 -7.26 12.77
CA ASP A 67 6.77 -7.73 11.62
C ASP A 67 5.83 -8.12 10.47
N TYR A 68 6.15 -7.64 9.26
CA TYR A 68 5.35 -7.94 8.07
C TYR A 68 5.55 -9.39 7.64
N ASP A 69 4.43 -10.10 7.54
CA ASP A 69 4.38 -11.40 6.90
C ASP A 69 4.26 -11.29 5.37
N ASP A 70 4.10 -12.41 4.71
CA ASP A 70 4.01 -12.45 3.25
C ASP A 70 2.71 -11.85 2.72
N TYR A 71 1.61 -11.90 3.48
CA TYR A 71 0.36 -11.25 3.10
C TYR A 71 0.46 -9.73 3.15
N ASP A 72 1.09 -9.16 4.19
CA ASP A 72 1.35 -7.72 4.26
C ASP A 72 2.14 -7.25 3.03
N LYS A 73 3.28 -7.91 2.75
CA LYS A 73 4.15 -7.59 1.61
C LYS A 73 3.43 -7.73 0.27
N LEU A 74 2.66 -8.82 0.11
CA LEU A 74 1.93 -9.11 -1.12
C LEU A 74 0.86 -8.06 -1.40
N ILE A 75 0.06 -7.69 -0.42
CA ILE A 75 -1.01 -6.70 -0.62
C ILE A 75 -0.44 -5.31 -0.85
N ILE A 76 0.64 -4.92 -0.16
CA ILE A 76 1.38 -3.68 -0.46
C ILE A 76 1.85 -3.65 -1.92
N LEU A 77 2.41 -4.77 -2.40
CA LEU A 77 2.86 -4.89 -3.78
C LEU A 77 1.68 -4.85 -4.77
N CYS A 78 0.59 -5.55 -4.48
CA CYS A 78 -0.61 -5.55 -5.33
C CYS A 78 -1.22 -4.15 -5.47
N ASP A 79 -1.26 -3.35 -4.39
CA ASP A 79 -1.73 -1.97 -4.44
C ASP A 79 -0.84 -1.10 -5.34
N ALA A 80 0.47 -1.35 -5.33
CA ALA A 80 1.42 -0.63 -6.19
C ALA A 80 1.39 -1.07 -7.66
N LEU A 81 0.90 -2.29 -7.95
CA LEU A 81 0.82 -2.86 -9.30
C LEU A 81 -0.49 -2.55 -10.03
N ALA A 82 -1.33 -1.67 -9.49
CA ALA A 82 -2.61 -1.31 -10.10
C ALA A 82 -2.91 0.18 -9.96
N ASP A 83 -3.67 0.69 -10.92
CA ASP A 83 -4.32 2.00 -10.87
C ASP A 83 -5.82 1.86 -11.22
N ALA A 84 -6.53 2.99 -11.37
CA ALA A 84 -7.95 2.99 -11.70
C ALA A 84 -8.26 2.41 -13.11
N SER A 85 -7.25 2.28 -13.97
CA SER A 85 -7.38 1.82 -15.35
C SER A 85 -6.93 0.37 -15.57
N GLY A 86 -6.34 -0.27 -14.55
CA GLY A 86 -5.86 -1.65 -14.62
C GLY A 86 -4.48 -1.85 -14.02
N PHE A 87 -3.81 -2.92 -14.44
CA PHE A 87 -2.45 -3.19 -13.99
C PHE A 87 -1.44 -2.19 -14.54
N CYS A 88 -0.37 -1.96 -13.78
CA CYS A 88 0.63 -0.97 -14.11
C CYS A 88 1.99 -1.40 -13.54
N ILE A 89 3.07 -1.13 -14.27
CA ILE A 89 4.42 -1.36 -13.78
C ILE A 89 4.76 -0.35 -12.67
N LEU A 90 5.63 -0.75 -11.75
CA LEU A 90 6.00 0.07 -10.58
C LEU A 90 6.57 1.44 -10.99
N GLU A 91 7.39 1.47 -12.03
CA GLU A 91 8.03 2.69 -12.55
C GLU A 91 6.98 3.73 -12.94
N LYS A 92 5.98 3.32 -13.70
CA LYS A 92 4.86 4.20 -14.08
C LYS A 92 4.07 4.65 -12.87
N ARG A 93 3.72 3.70 -11.98
CA ARG A 93 2.95 3.98 -10.76
C ARG A 93 3.63 5.03 -9.88
N PHE A 94 4.94 4.90 -9.70
CA PHE A 94 5.71 5.85 -8.88
C PHE A 94 5.80 7.23 -9.52
N ILE A 95 6.04 7.29 -10.82
CA ILE A 95 6.08 8.56 -11.55
C ILE A 95 4.71 9.24 -11.55
N ASP A 96 3.63 8.52 -11.82
CA ASP A 96 2.27 9.09 -11.81
C ASP A 96 1.87 9.59 -10.41
N THR A 97 2.27 8.89 -9.37
CA THR A 97 2.06 9.32 -7.99
C THR A 97 2.86 10.59 -7.67
N THR A 98 4.13 10.62 -8.07
CA THR A 98 5.00 11.79 -7.89
C THR A 98 4.50 13.01 -8.64
N ARG A 99 4.00 12.84 -9.85
CA ARG A 99 3.42 13.95 -10.63
C ARG A 99 2.18 14.55 -9.97
N ARG A 100 1.39 13.75 -9.24
CA ARG A 100 0.19 14.21 -8.54
C ARG A 100 0.47 14.84 -7.18
N TYR A 101 1.42 14.30 -6.43
CA TYR A 101 1.62 14.64 -5.02
C TYR A 101 2.99 15.23 -4.70
N GLY A 102 3.91 15.25 -5.68
CA GLY A 102 5.29 15.68 -5.48
C GLY A 102 6.19 14.59 -4.90
N ILE A 103 7.46 14.95 -4.70
CA ILE A 103 8.45 14.13 -3.99
C ILE A 103 8.44 14.58 -2.53
N TYR A 104 8.46 13.63 -1.62
CA TYR A 104 8.53 13.86 -0.18
C TYR A 104 9.64 12.98 0.44
N PRO A 105 10.05 13.21 1.70
CA PRO A 105 11.25 12.57 2.26
C PRO A 105 11.31 11.05 2.14
N PHE A 106 10.18 10.36 2.24
CA PHE A 106 10.10 8.89 2.18
C PHE A 106 9.90 8.31 0.77
N SER A 107 9.83 9.13 -0.29
CA SER A 107 9.49 8.64 -1.64
C SER A 107 10.45 7.54 -2.10
N ILE A 108 11.75 7.76 -1.99
CA ILE A 108 12.77 6.79 -2.42
C ILE A 108 12.75 5.54 -1.55
N ASP A 109 12.61 5.67 -0.23
CA ASP A 109 12.56 4.53 0.68
C ASP A 109 11.34 3.64 0.38
N ARG A 110 10.17 4.26 0.10
CA ARG A 110 8.97 3.53 -0.32
C ARG A 110 9.18 2.77 -1.64
N TRP A 111 9.79 3.42 -2.63
CA TRP A 111 10.07 2.77 -3.92
C TRP A 111 11.00 1.58 -3.72
N ASN A 112 12.14 1.80 -3.06
CA ASN A 112 13.10 0.74 -2.79
C ASN A 112 12.47 -0.44 -2.03
N LYS A 113 11.63 -0.14 -1.02
CA LYS A 113 10.96 -1.18 -0.24
C LYS A 113 9.94 -1.96 -1.07
N THR A 114 9.20 -1.29 -1.94
CA THR A 114 8.26 -1.94 -2.86
C THR A 114 8.98 -2.82 -3.88
N TYR A 115 10.13 -2.37 -4.41
CA TYR A 115 10.99 -3.21 -5.27
C TYR A 115 11.54 -4.43 -4.52
N GLN A 116 11.97 -4.30 -3.27
CA GLN A 116 12.40 -5.45 -2.46
C GLN A 116 11.28 -6.48 -2.32
N TYR A 117 10.03 -6.06 -2.15
CA TYR A 117 8.90 -7.00 -2.12
C TYR A 117 8.65 -7.65 -3.48
N LYS A 118 8.76 -6.89 -4.58
CA LYS A 118 8.70 -7.44 -5.93
C LYS A 118 9.76 -8.51 -6.14
N GLU A 119 11.02 -8.20 -5.86
CA GLU A 119 12.15 -9.12 -6.01
C GLU A 119 12.00 -10.37 -5.14
N TYR A 120 11.50 -10.21 -3.91
CA TYR A 120 11.20 -11.32 -3.01
C TYR A 120 10.20 -12.30 -3.62
N PHE A 121 9.08 -11.82 -4.14
CA PHE A 121 8.07 -12.70 -4.75
C PHE A 121 8.54 -13.25 -6.09
N GLU A 122 9.27 -12.51 -6.91
CA GLU A 122 9.86 -13.01 -8.15
C GLU A 122 10.85 -14.15 -7.90
N ALA A 123 11.63 -14.07 -6.83
CA ALA A 123 12.51 -15.16 -6.42
C ALA A 123 11.73 -16.42 -6.02
N LEU A 124 10.58 -16.28 -5.35
CA LEU A 124 9.72 -17.41 -4.96
C LEU A 124 9.06 -18.08 -6.15
N ILE A 125 8.60 -17.31 -7.13
CA ILE A 125 7.90 -17.85 -8.31
C ILE A 125 8.84 -18.22 -9.46
N GLY A 126 10.09 -17.79 -9.42
CA GLY A 126 11.08 -18.04 -10.47
C GLY A 126 10.82 -17.29 -11.78
N ASN A 127 10.04 -16.22 -11.76
CA ASN A 127 9.67 -15.44 -12.95
C ASN A 127 9.34 -13.99 -12.58
N SER A 128 9.30 -13.09 -13.57
CA SER A 128 8.83 -11.73 -13.35
C SER A 128 7.34 -11.70 -12.99
N ILE A 129 6.98 -10.97 -11.92
CA ILE A 129 5.60 -10.79 -11.50
C ILE A 129 4.74 -10.13 -12.59
N TYR A 130 5.35 -9.31 -13.43
CA TYR A 130 4.66 -8.65 -14.55
C TYR A 130 4.07 -9.65 -15.55
N THR A 131 4.65 -10.85 -15.69
CA THR A 131 4.11 -11.91 -16.56
C THR A 131 2.80 -12.52 -16.05
N LEU A 132 2.47 -12.31 -14.79
CA LEU A 132 1.22 -12.79 -14.16
C LEU A 132 0.07 -11.79 -14.31
N LEU A 133 0.34 -10.58 -14.78
CA LEU A 133 -0.62 -9.49 -14.83
C LEU A 133 -1.15 -9.33 -16.25
N PRO A 134 -2.39 -9.75 -16.54
CA PRO A 134 -2.94 -9.68 -17.88
C PRO A 134 -3.04 -8.24 -18.36
N HIS A 135 -2.66 -7.99 -19.60
CA HIS A 135 -2.73 -6.68 -20.24
C HIS A 135 -1.88 -5.58 -19.56
N ILE A 136 -0.82 -5.97 -18.85
CA ILE A 136 0.04 -4.98 -18.18
C ILE A 136 0.72 -4.04 -19.19
N GLU A 137 0.99 -4.51 -20.40
CA GLU A 137 1.54 -3.71 -21.50
C GLU A 137 0.67 -2.49 -21.87
N ASP A 138 -0.63 -2.56 -21.64
CA ASP A 138 -1.55 -1.45 -21.90
C ASP A 138 -1.19 -0.21 -21.06
N CYS A 139 -0.50 -0.39 -19.93
CA CYS A 139 -0.09 0.74 -19.11
C CYS A 139 0.92 1.66 -19.79
N ILE A 140 1.64 1.18 -20.82
CA ILE A 140 2.62 1.96 -21.59
C ILE A 140 1.91 3.03 -22.43
N TYR A 141 0.68 2.77 -22.83
CA TYR A 141 -0.10 3.64 -23.73
C TYR A 141 -1.09 4.57 -23.00
N ARG A 142 -1.09 4.57 -21.67
CA ARG A 142 -2.03 5.35 -20.83
C ARG A 142 -1.35 6.53 -20.14
#